data_9c6b230078f6e87865233f45f4534228
#
_entry.id   9c6b230078f6e87865233f45f4534228
#
_cell.length_a   1.000
_cell.length_b   1.000
_cell.length_c   1.000
_cell.angle_alpha   90.00
_cell.angle_beta   90.00
_cell.angle_gamma   90.00
#
_symmetry.space_group_name_H-M   'P 1'
#
loop_
_entity.id
_entity.type
_entity.pdbx_description
1 polymer ?
#
loop_
_entity_poly.entity_id
_entity_poly.type
_entity_poly.pdbx_seq_one_letter_code
_entity_poly.pdbx_strand_id
1 'polypeptide(L)'
;MKCIVFKAFLFVLPMFGLASPSNFNSPIHEFEKTPSMNYSELWKTVDSLHQNGLYREASAKVDIIYKLAKENKETEQFIKSLLYKVNYLNELDENGNILGIKRLEKELLTIGFPENAIIHSILAELYANYLQRESWSLMDRKEAEGERPDDLKLWSIRHFEDIISEHYFKSVSFPDAKNFELKKIDGLFLNPAKEPYFLTRLYDFLVFRATQYFTTQQSRLIKPDDAFYLQNTASLSSLETFIHIDFSRADSTSFVRKALLLFQEVLTFHRLDKDPTILIDFDRQRLLFVHQNLIYAEKDILL
;
A
#
# COMPACT_ATOMS: atom_id res chain seq x y z
N MET A 1 18.55 14.80 -13.33
CA MET A 1 17.44 14.59 -12.38
C MET A 1 16.94 13.18 -12.56
N LYS A 2 17.31 12.25 -11.65
CA LYS A 2 16.89 10.85 -11.72
C LYS A 2 15.56 10.73 -10.98
N CYS A 3 14.47 10.44 -11.70
CA CYS A 3 13.21 10.02 -11.11
C CYS A 3 13.47 8.81 -10.23
N ILE A 4 13.29 8.97 -8.92
CA ILE A 4 13.21 7.86 -7.99
C ILE A 4 11.81 7.27 -8.19
N VAL A 5 11.73 6.26 -9.05
CA VAL A 5 10.53 5.45 -9.21
C VAL A 5 10.38 4.62 -7.93
N PHE A 6 9.33 4.89 -7.20
CA PHE A 6 8.92 4.17 -6.01
C PHE A 6 8.71 2.68 -6.34
N LYS A 7 9.67 1.85 -5.90
CA LYS A 7 9.59 0.39 -5.96
C LYS A 7 9.08 -0.17 -4.63
N ALA A 8 7.91 0.26 -4.21
CA ALA A 8 7.16 -0.45 -3.19
C ALA A 8 5.91 -1.01 -3.86
N PHE A 9 5.92 -2.31 -4.13
CA PHE A 9 4.83 -3.03 -4.81
C PHE A 9 4.73 -2.88 -6.35
N LEU A 10 5.82 -2.70 -7.05
CA LEU A 10 5.82 -3.26 -8.41
C LEU A 10 6.17 -4.73 -8.27
N PHE A 11 5.22 -5.62 -8.50
CA PHE A 11 5.48 -7.02 -8.83
C PHE A 11 6.24 -7.04 -10.17
N VAL A 12 7.51 -6.72 -10.12
CA VAL A 12 8.43 -7.06 -11.20
C VAL A 12 8.72 -8.54 -10.99
N LEU A 13 8.33 -9.35 -11.94
CA LEU A 13 8.72 -10.76 -12.01
C LEU A 13 10.23 -10.91 -11.79
N PRO A 14 10.66 -11.88 -10.98
CA PRO A 14 12.07 -12.05 -10.67
C PRO A 14 12.86 -12.38 -11.92
N MET A 15 13.82 -11.52 -12.28
CA MET A 15 14.93 -11.94 -13.11
C MET A 15 15.85 -12.85 -12.30
N PHE A 16 15.99 -14.06 -12.77
CA PHE A 16 16.88 -15.15 -12.43
C PHE A 16 17.99 -14.91 -11.40
N GLY A 17 17.99 -15.78 -10.39
CA GLY A 17 19.15 -16.19 -9.64
C GLY A 17 19.08 -17.70 -9.42
N LEU A 18 19.98 -18.44 -10.09
CA LEU A 18 20.20 -19.87 -9.89
C LEU A 18 20.66 -20.12 -8.46
N ALA A 19 19.90 -20.88 -7.68
CA ALA A 19 20.34 -21.41 -6.41
C ALA A 19 20.20 -22.92 -6.40
N SER A 20 21.32 -23.59 -6.12
CA SER A 20 21.50 -25.04 -6.02
C SER A 20 20.78 -25.61 -4.78
N PRO A 21 20.37 -26.89 -4.81
CA PRO A 21 19.66 -27.52 -3.73
C PRO A 21 20.61 -28.01 -2.61
N SER A 22 20.33 -27.66 -1.38
CA SER A 22 20.93 -28.33 -0.21
C SER A 22 19.89 -29.25 0.45
N ASN A 23 20.23 -30.51 0.49
CA ASN A 23 19.52 -31.58 1.20
C ASN A 23 19.56 -31.36 2.72
N PHE A 24 18.39 -31.42 3.35
CA PHE A 24 18.31 -31.77 4.77
C PHE A 24 17.13 -32.73 4.98
N ASN A 25 17.49 -33.98 5.37
CA ASN A 25 16.56 -34.97 5.88
C ASN A 25 16.32 -34.77 7.37
N SER A 26 15.08 -34.77 7.81
CA SER A 26 14.68 -35.10 9.17
C SER A 26 13.25 -35.67 9.20
N PRO A 27 12.95 -36.62 10.09
CA PRO A 27 11.85 -37.54 9.91
C PRO A 27 10.50 -37.06 10.44
N ILE A 28 9.53 -37.59 9.84
CA ILE A 28 8.11 -37.36 9.70
C ILE A 28 7.33 -37.74 10.96
N HIS A 29 6.38 -36.87 11.36
CA HIS A 29 5.12 -37.30 11.95
C HIS A 29 4.01 -37.07 10.91
N GLU A 30 3.44 -38.18 10.46
CA GLU A 30 2.35 -38.26 9.52
C GLU A 30 1.06 -37.73 10.18
N PHE A 31 0.59 -36.58 9.76
CA PHE A 31 -0.83 -36.20 9.79
C PHE A 31 -1.33 -36.25 8.35
N GLU A 32 -2.37 -36.99 8.08
CA GLU A 32 -3.06 -37.03 6.78
C GLU A 32 -3.45 -35.61 6.37
N LYS A 33 -2.62 -34.99 5.54
CA LYS A 33 -2.94 -33.79 4.79
C LYS A 33 -3.70 -34.20 3.55
N THR A 34 -4.91 -33.66 3.37
CA THR A 34 -5.53 -33.48 2.07
C THR A 34 -4.43 -33.12 1.06
N PRO A 35 -4.44 -33.64 -0.20
CA PRO A 35 -3.34 -33.43 -1.13
C PRO A 35 -3.13 -31.91 -1.26
N SER A 36 -2.02 -31.43 -0.74
CA SER A 36 -1.64 -30.04 -0.81
C SER A 36 -1.41 -29.75 -2.29
N MET A 37 -2.37 -29.09 -2.91
CA MET A 37 -2.25 -28.64 -4.28
C MET A 37 -1.00 -27.78 -4.37
N ASN A 38 -0.06 -28.20 -5.23
CA ASN A 38 1.29 -27.63 -5.25
C ASN A 38 1.28 -26.27 -5.92
N TYR A 39 0.99 -25.19 -5.16
CA TYR A 39 1.06 -23.82 -5.64
C TYR A 39 2.39 -23.51 -6.33
N SER A 40 3.49 -24.11 -5.85
CA SER A 40 4.81 -23.92 -6.44
C SER A 40 4.86 -24.37 -7.91
N GLU A 41 4.24 -25.51 -8.26
CA GLU A 41 4.19 -25.99 -9.65
C GLU A 41 3.29 -25.12 -10.52
N LEU A 42 2.15 -24.68 -9.97
CA LEU A 42 1.26 -23.78 -10.68
C LEU A 42 1.96 -22.45 -10.99
N TRP A 43 2.65 -21.86 -10.01
CA TRP A 43 3.42 -20.63 -10.22
C TRP A 43 4.56 -20.80 -11.20
N LYS A 44 5.32 -21.89 -11.14
CA LYS A 44 6.35 -22.21 -12.17
C LYS A 44 5.77 -22.26 -13.58
N THR A 45 4.55 -22.80 -13.73
CA THR A 45 3.86 -22.82 -15.03
C THR A 45 3.47 -21.41 -15.46
N VAL A 46 2.95 -20.58 -14.54
CA VAL A 46 2.65 -19.15 -14.82
C VAL A 46 3.91 -18.41 -15.26
N ASP A 47 5.01 -18.57 -14.54
CA ASP A 47 6.28 -17.91 -14.85
C ASP A 47 6.82 -18.32 -16.24
N SER A 48 6.76 -19.61 -16.56
CA SER A 48 7.17 -20.13 -17.88
C SER A 48 6.32 -19.55 -19.00
N LEU A 49 4.99 -19.52 -18.84
CA LEU A 49 4.08 -18.95 -19.83
C LEU A 49 4.31 -17.44 -19.99
N HIS A 50 4.51 -16.73 -18.90
CA HIS A 50 4.80 -15.29 -18.93
C HIS A 50 6.11 -14.99 -19.69
N GLN A 51 7.18 -15.73 -19.41
CA GLN A 51 8.49 -15.57 -20.08
C GLN A 51 8.41 -15.82 -21.60
N ASN A 52 7.47 -16.65 -22.03
CA ASN A 52 7.22 -16.92 -23.44
C ASN A 52 6.21 -15.95 -24.08
N GLY A 53 5.77 -14.90 -23.36
CA GLY A 53 4.80 -13.92 -23.85
C GLY A 53 3.36 -14.45 -23.97
N LEU A 54 3.07 -15.63 -23.41
CA LEU A 54 1.76 -16.28 -23.45
C LEU A 54 0.87 -15.77 -22.30
N TYR A 55 0.58 -14.47 -22.30
CA TYR A 55 -0.09 -13.79 -21.18
C TYR A 55 -1.52 -14.26 -20.96
N ARG A 56 -2.27 -14.66 -21.99
CA ARG A 56 -3.63 -15.18 -21.86
C ARG A 56 -3.64 -16.53 -21.16
N GLU A 57 -2.73 -17.42 -21.54
CA GLU A 57 -2.56 -18.74 -20.96
C GLU A 57 -2.06 -18.62 -19.50
N ALA A 58 -1.12 -17.72 -19.25
CA ALA A 58 -0.64 -17.42 -17.91
C ALA A 58 -1.80 -16.92 -17.01
N SER A 59 -2.60 -15.97 -17.51
CA SER A 59 -3.78 -15.46 -16.80
C SER A 59 -4.78 -16.56 -16.48
N ALA A 60 -5.03 -17.51 -17.41
CA ALA A 60 -5.91 -18.65 -17.17
C ALA A 60 -5.38 -19.58 -16.06
N LYS A 61 -4.05 -19.76 -15.95
CA LYS A 61 -3.44 -20.50 -14.83
C LYS A 61 -3.57 -19.77 -13.51
N VAL A 62 -3.40 -18.44 -13.51
CA VAL A 62 -3.63 -17.61 -12.32
C VAL A 62 -5.09 -17.68 -11.86
N ASP A 63 -6.06 -17.82 -12.76
CA ASP A 63 -7.47 -18.03 -12.40
C ASP A 63 -7.70 -19.33 -11.61
N ILE A 64 -6.92 -20.38 -11.91
CA ILE A 64 -6.96 -21.63 -11.14
C ILE A 64 -6.41 -21.37 -9.73
N ILE A 65 -5.24 -20.74 -9.62
CA ILE A 65 -4.63 -20.39 -8.32
C ILE A 65 -5.59 -19.55 -7.49
N TYR A 66 -6.19 -18.52 -8.09
CA TYR A 66 -7.14 -17.63 -7.44
C TYR A 66 -8.33 -18.38 -6.82
N LYS A 67 -8.95 -19.29 -7.59
CA LYS A 67 -10.10 -20.09 -7.11
C LYS A 67 -9.70 -20.97 -5.93
N LEU A 68 -8.61 -21.69 -6.07
CA LEU A 68 -8.08 -22.58 -5.04
C LEU A 68 -7.71 -21.83 -3.76
N ALA A 69 -6.99 -20.71 -3.89
CA ALA A 69 -6.59 -19.89 -2.76
C ALA A 69 -7.81 -19.30 -2.02
N LYS A 70 -8.85 -18.91 -2.76
CA LYS A 70 -10.10 -18.39 -2.19
C LYS A 70 -10.87 -19.47 -1.44
N GLU A 71 -10.96 -20.68 -2.00
CA GLU A 71 -11.61 -21.84 -1.38
C GLU A 71 -10.89 -22.30 -0.12
N ASN A 72 -9.55 -22.35 -0.18
CA ASN A 72 -8.70 -22.81 0.92
C ASN A 72 -8.38 -21.70 1.96
N LYS A 73 -8.83 -20.47 1.74
CA LYS A 73 -8.54 -19.29 2.60
C LYS A 73 -7.04 -19.02 2.77
N GLU A 74 -6.29 -19.20 1.70
CA GLU A 74 -4.84 -18.99 1.65
C GLU A 74 -4.56 -17.52 1.25
N THR A 75 -4.53 -16.62 2.24
CA THR A 75 -4.40 -15.16 2.05
C THR A 75 -3.28 -14.78 1.10
N GLU A 76 -2.07 -15.32 1.30
CA GLU A 76 -0.90 -14.99 0.48
C GLU A 76 -1.14 -15.34 -0.99
N GLN A 77 -1.56 -16.58 -1.26
CA GLN A 77 -1.80 -17.06 -2.62
C GLN A 77 -2.98 -16.33 -3.28
N PHE A 78 -4.00 -16.00 -2.51
CA PHE A 78 -5.15 -15.23 -2.98
C PHE A 78 -4.75 -13.82 -3.40
N ILE A 79 -4.08 -13.06 -2.54
CA ILE A 79 -3.61 -11.70 -2.86
C ILE A 79 -2.63 -11.73 -4.03
N LYS A 80 -1.65 -12.63 -4.01
CA LYS A 80 -0.70 -12.79 -5.11
C LYS A 80 -1.40 -13.03 -6.44
N SER A 81 -2.37 -13.94 -6.47
CA SER A 81 -3.13 -14.22 -7.69
C SER A 81 -3.93 -13.02 -8.19
N LEU A 82 -4.53 -12.23 -7.29
CA LEU A 82 -5.23 -10.99 -7.67
C LEU A 82 -4.29 -9.97 -8.30
N LEU A 83 -3.10 -9.77 -7.74
CA LEU A 83 -2.10 -8.86 -8.29
C LEU A 83 -1.64 -9.28 -9.69
N TYR A 84 -1.40 -10.58 -9.90
CA TYR A 84 -1.08 -11.11 -11.23
C TYR A 84 -2.23 -10.91 -12.22
N LYS A 85 -3.50 -11.09 -11.79
CA LYS A 85 -4.67 -10.82 -12.64
C LYS A 85 -4.74 -9.35 -13.04
N VAL A 86 -4.53 -8.42 -12.10
CA VAL A 86 -4.47 -6.98 -12.41
C VAL A 86 -3.35 -6.68 -13.41
N ASN A 87 -2.17 -7.28 -13.21
CA ASN A 87 -1.05 -7.10 -14.14
C ASN A 87 -1.38 -7.62 -15.55
N TYR A 88 -1.96 -8.82 -15.67
CA TYR A 88 -2.35 -9.35 -16.99
C TYR A 88 -3.47 -8.56 -17.66
N LEU A 89 -4.38 -7.92 -16.90
CA LEU A 89 -5.32 -6.98 -17.49
C LEU A 89 -4.60 -5.80 -18.15
N ASN A 90 -3.55 -5.27 -17.51
CA ASN A 90 -2.75 -4.18 -18.09
C ASN A 90 -1.99 -4.57 -19.35
N GLU A 91 -1.53 -5.84 -19.43
CA GLU A 91 -0.82 -6.34 -20.62
C GLU A 91 -1.76 -6.66 -21.79
N LEU A 92 -3.01 -7.00 -21.51
CA LEU A 92 -3.96 -7.52 -22.50
C LEU A 92 -4.99 -6.50 -22.98
N ASP A 93 -5.18 -5.39 -22.27
CA ASP A 93 -6.23 -4.40 -22.54
C ASP A 93 -5.75 -2.97 -22.29
N GLU A 94 -6.06 -2.05 -23.21
CA GLU A 94 -5.71 -0.63 -23.09
C GLU A 94 -6.34 0.03 -21.84
N ASN A 95 -7.51 -0.45 -21.40
CA ASN A 95 -8.18 -0.03 -20.18
C ASN A 95 -7.85 -0.92 -18.98
N GLY A 96 -6.79 -1.76 -19.07
CA GLY A 96 -6.44 -2.76 -18.08
C GLY A 96 -6.34 -2.24 -16.66
N ASN A 97 -5.84 -0.99 -16.48
CA ASN A 97 -5.77 -0.35 -15.17
C ASN A 97 -7.15 -0.09 -14.55
N ILE A 98 -8.11 0.40 -15.36
CA ILE A 98 -9.50 0.63 -14.92
C ILE A 98 -10.15 -0.71 -14.58
N LEU A 99 -9.95 -1.72 -15.44
CA LEU A 99 -10.47 -3.07 -15.20
C LEU A 99 -9.88 -3.70 -13.95
N GLY A 100 -8.59 -3.49 -13.69
CA GLY A 100 -7.89 -3.93 -12.49
C GLY A 100 -8.45 -3.30 -11.22
N ILE A 101 -8.65 -1.99 -11.22
CA ILE A 101 -9.29 -1.26 -10.11
C ILE A 101 -10.70 -1.83 -9.85
N LYS A 102 -11.57 -1.87 -10.86
CA LYS A 102 -12.94 -2.41 -10.74
C LYS A 102 -12.97 -3.86 -10.26
N ARG A 103 -11.98 -4.65 -10.65
CA ARG A 103 -11.83 -6.03 -10.19
C ARG A 103 -11.58 -6.10 -8.68
N LEU A 104 -10.64 -5.30 -8.17
CA LEU A 104 -10.33 -5.28 -6.73
C LEU A 104 -11.47 -4.68 -5.91
N GLU A 105 -12.15 -3.64 -6.40
CA GLU A 105 -13.35 -3.10 -5.75
C GLU A 105 -14.44 -4.16 -5.61
N LYS A 106 -14.67 -4.95 -6.66
CA LYS A 106 -15.64 -6.07 -6.60
C LYS A 106 -15.22 -7.13 -5.58
N GLU A 107 -13.93 -7.44 -5.45
CA GLU A 107 -13.46 -8.40 -4.43
C GLU A 107 -13.73 -7.90 -3.01
N LEU A 108 -13.55 -6.60 -2.73
CA LEU A 108 -13.82 -6.03 -1.41
C LEU A 108 -15.24 -6.30 -0.90
N LEU A 109 -16.21 -6.49 -1.79
CA LEU A 109 -17.60 -6.78 -1.42
C LEU A 109 -17.79 -8.16 -0.78
N THR A 110 -16.84 -9.08 -0.94
CA THR A 110 -17.00 -10.51 -0.58
C THR A 110 -15.92 -11.05 0.34
N ILE A 111 -14.90 -10.25 0.65
CA ILE A 111 -13.76 -10.69 1.47
C ILE A 111 -13.75 -10.03 2.84
N GLY A 112 -13.05 -10.66 3.78
CA GLY A 112 -12.86 -10.17 5.14
C GLY A 112 -11.41 -9.77 5.40
N PHE A 113 -11.07 -9.67 6.69
CA PHE A 113 -9.71 -9.45 7.16
C PHE A 113 -8.90 -10.77 7.08
N PRO A 114 -7.62 -10.74 6.69
CA PRO A 114 -6.76 -9.58 6.43
C PRO A 114 -6.81 -9.05 4.98
N GLU A 115 -7.42 -9.77 4.05
CA GLU A 115 -7.39 -9.48 2.62
C GLU A 115 -7.95 -8.10 2.29
N ASN A 116 -9.05 -7.68 2.94
CA ASN A 116 -9.66 -6.38 2.69
C ASN A 116 -8.74 -5.21 3.09
N ALA A 117 -8.01 -5.31 4.21
CA ALA A 117 -7.04 -4.30 4.64
C ALA A 117 -5.92 -4.13 3.60
N ILE A 118 -5.40 -5.25 3.10
CA ILE A 118 -4.35 -5.28 2.07
C ILE A 118 -4.87 -4.70 0.75
N ILE A 119 -6.07 -5.11 0.31
CA ILE A 119 -6.66 -4.65 -0.96
C ILE A 119 -6.98 -3.15 -0.92
N HIS A 120 -7.44 -2.61 0.21
CA HIS A 120 -7.59 -1.16 0.35
C HIS A 120 -6.27 -0.43 0.09
N SER A 121 -5.17 -0.88 0.68
CA SER A 121 -3.85 -0.27 0.44
C SER A 121 -3.38 -0.40 -1.02
N ILE A 122 -3.68 -1.52 -1.68
CA ILE A 122 -3.37 -1.72 -3.11
C ILE A 122 -4.23 -0.81 -3.99
N LEU A 123 -5.52 -0.68 -3.72
CA LEU A 123 -6.42 0.21 -4.46
C LEU A 123 -5.97 1.66 -4.35
N ALA A 124 -5.58 2.14 -3.16
CA ALA A 124 -5.02 3.48 -3.01
C ALA A 124 -3.84 3.72 -3.97
N GLU A 125 -2.91 2.76 -4.06
CA GLU A 125 -1.76 2.85 -4.97
C GLU A 125 -2.19 2.80 -6.45
N LEU A 126 -3.13 1.93 -6.83
CA LEU A 126 -3.61 1.85 -8.21
C LEU A 126 -4.29 3.14 -8.66
N TYR A 127 -5.12 3.75 -7.81
CA TYR A 127 -5.71 5.06 -8.07
C TYR A 127 -4.66 6.17 -8.15
N ALA A 128 -3.65 6.14 -7.27
CA ALA A 128 -2.54 7.10 -7.30
C ALA A 128 -1.72 6.98 -8.60
N ASN A 129 -1.43 5.76 -9.02
CA ASN A 129 -0.72 5.48 -10.27
C ASN A 129 -1.54 5.91 -11.50
N TYR A 130 -2.85 5.69 -11.48
CA TYR A 130 -3.74 6.17 -12.53
C TYR A 130 -3.75 7.70 -12.59
N LEU A 131 -3.93 8.39 -11.45
CA LEU A 131 -3.88 9.85 -11.35
C LEU A 131 -2.53 10.39 -11.84
N GLN A 132 -1.42 9.77 -11.50
CA GLN A 132 -0.09 10.20 -11.94
C GLN A 132 0.07 10.09 -13.45
N ARG A 133 -0.39 9.00 -14.05
CA ARG A 133 -0.27 8.75 -15.49
C ARG A 133 -1.17 9.68 -16.29
N GLU A 134 -2.41 9.89 -15.84
CA GLU A 134 -3.40 10.72 -16.52
C GLU A 134 -3.30 12.21 -16.15
N SER A 135 -2.29 12.61 -15.38
CA SER A 135 -2.19 13.93 -14.77
C SER A 135 -2.36 15.09 -15.77
N TRP A 136 -1.78 14.99 -16.97
CA TRP A 136 -1.88 16.02 -18.00
C TRP A 136 -3.32 16.19 -18.50
N SER A 137 -4.04 15.09 -18.72
CA SER A 137 -5.43 15.12 -19.20
C SER A 137 -6.42 15.61 -18.13
N LEU A 138 -6.01 15.54 -16.86
CA LEU A 138 -6.84 15.90 -15.71
C LEU A 138 -6.65 17.37 -15.27
N MET A 139 -5.52 18.01 -15.60
CA MET A 139 -5.22 19.39 -15.19
C MET A 139 -6.21 20.43 -15.75
N ASP A 140 -6.71 20.19 -16.95
CA ASP A 140 -7.64 21.12 -17.60
C ASP A 140 -9.11 20.87 -17.19
N ARG A 141 -9.37 19.85 -16.39
CA ARG A 141 -10.74 19.55 -15.93
C ARG A 141 -11.08 20.45 -14.75
N LYS A 142 -12.26 21.07 -14.84
CA LYS A 142 -12.82 21.80 -13.70
C LYS A 142 -13.00 20.84 -12.51
N GLU A 143 -12.69 21.32 -11.31
CA GLU A 143 -13.03 20.60 -10.10
C GLU A 143 -14.54 20.36 -10.10
N ALA A 144 -14.95 19.09 -10.15
CA ALA A 144 -16.34 18.73 -10.06
C ALA A 144 -16.70 18.60 -8.58
N GLU A 145 -17.64 19.43 -8.14
CA GLU A 145 -18.32 19.25 -6.85
C GLU A 145 -19.45 18.24 -7.05
N GLY A 146 -19.56 17.25 -6.14
CA GLY A 146 -20.64 16.29 -6.16
C GLY A 146 -20.19 14.83 -6.09
N GLU A 147 -21.13 13.94 -6.41
CA GLU A 147 -20.90 12.51 -6.40
C GLU A 147 -19.92 12.08 -7.51
N ARG A 148 -19.09 11.10 -7.20
CA ARG A 148 -18.15 10.52 -8.17
C ARG A 148 -18.93 9.83 -9.30
N PRO A 149 -18.65 10.14 -10.58
CA PRO A 149 -19.23 9.42 -11.70
C PRO A 149 -18.83 7.94 -11.71
N ASP A 150 -19.69 7.07 -12.27
CA ASP A 150 -19.37 5.64 -12.42
C ASP A 150 -18.18 5.39 -13.36
N ASP A 151 -17.99 6.28 -14.35
CA ASP A 151 -16.85 6.21 -15.26
C ASP A 151 -15.66 6.96 -14.69
N LEU A 152 -14.62 6.22 -14.33
CA LEU A 152 -13.36 6.73 -13.80
C LEU A 152 -12.70 7.77 -14.73
N LYS A 153 -12.94 7.67 -16.03
CA LYS A 153 -12.42 8.62 -17.02
C LYS A 153 -13.05 10.03 -16.90
N LEU A 154 -14.16 10.15 -16.19
CA LEU A 154 -14.84 11.42 -15.95
C LEU A 154 -14.46 12.07 -14.61
N TRP A 155 -13.62 11.40 -13.81
CA TRP A 155 -13.22 11.91 -12.50
C TRP A 155 -12.33 13.14 -12.60
N SER A 156 -12.51 14.06 -11.65
CA SER A 156 -11.60 15.17 -11.39
C SER A 156 -10.42 14.73 -10.48
N ILE A 157 -9.40 15.57 -10.36
CA ILE A 157 -8.28 15.37 -9.43
C ILE A 157 -8.81 15.17 -8.00
N ARG A 158 -9.81 15.96 -7.57
CA ARG A 158 -10.43 15.85 -6.26
C ARG A 158 -10.98 14.44 -6.01
N HIS A 159 -11.74 13.87 -6.95
CA HIS A 159 -12.28 12.52 -6.80
C HIS A 159 -11.19 11.47 -6.59
N PHE A 160 -10.04 11.62 -7.29
CA PHE A 160 -8.90 10.71 -7.10
C PHE A 160 -8.22 10.91 -5.76
N GLU A 161 -7.92 12.13 -5.34
CA GLU A 161 -7.25 12.41 -4.07
C GLU A 161 -8.12 11.99 -2.87
N ASP A 162 -9.44 12.13 -2.98
CA ASP A 162 -10.39 11.69 -1.97
C ASP A 162 -10.43 10.16 -1.86
N ILE A 163 -10.57 9.43 -2.99
CA ILE A 163 -10.62 7.95 -2.96
C ILE A 163 -9.30 7.33 -2.51
N ILE A 164 -8.16 7.90 -2.94
CA ILE A 164 -6.83 7.45 -2.49
C ILE A 164 -6.71 7.60 -0.98
N SER A 165 -7.13 8.76 -0.46
CA SER A 165 -7.09 9.01 0.98
C SER A 165 -8.03 8.07 1.74
N GLU A 166 -9.26 7.90 1.26
CA GLU A 166 -10.24 6.98 1.82
C GLU A 166 -9.66 5.56 1.93
N HIS A 167 -9.08 5.04 0.86
CA HIS A 167 -8.52 3.71 0.84
C HIS A 167 -7.30 3.55 1.76
N TYR A 168 -6.36 4.52 1.81
CA TYR A 168 -5.24 4.45 2.74
C TYR A 168 -5.71 4.47 4.19
N PHE A 169 -6.60 5.39 4.57
CA PHE A 169 -7.14 5.43 5.94
C PHE A 169 -7.95 4.17 6.26
N LYS A 170 -8.74 3.66 5.31
CA LYS A 170 -9.46 2.42 5.50
C LYS A 170 -8.53 1.24 5.73
N SER A 171 -7.42 1.14 4.99
CA SER A 171 -6.45 0.05 5.14
C SER A 171 -5.87 -0.04 6.55
N VAL A 172 -5.62 1.08 7.21
CA VAL A 172 -5.03 1.13 8.56
C VAL A 172 -6.07 1.05 9.69
N SER A 173 -7.36 1.17 9.37
CA SER A 173 -8.45 1.21 10.37
C SER A 173 -8.84 -0.15 10.96
N PHE A 174 -8.28 -1.26 10.48
CA PHE A 174 -8.61 -2.61 10.96
C PHE A 174 -7.84 -2.93 12.26
N PRO A 175 -8.53 -3.10 13.41
CA PRO A 175 -7.85 -3.35 14.69
C PRO A 175 -7.01 -4.63 14.68
N ASP A 176 -7.47 -5.67 13.98
CA ASP A 176 -6.80 -6.96 13.91
C ASP A 176 -5.45 -6.89 13.18
N ALA A 177 -5.23 -5.86 12.35
CA ALA A 177 -3.95 -5.64 11.69
C ALA A 177 -2.81 -5.40 12.67
N LYS A 178 -3.10 -4.86 13.86
CA LYS A 178 -2.15 -4.62 14.95
C LYS A 178 -1.59 -5.91 15.57
N ASN A 179 -2.30 -7.04 15.38
CA ASN A 179 -1.91 -8.35 15.91
C ASN A 179 -1.55 -9.35 14.79
N PHE A 180 -1.74 -9.00 13.53
CA PHE A 180 -1.44 -9.88 12.40
C PHE A 180 0.04 -9.78 12.04
N GLU A 181 0.78 -10.89 12.21
CA GLU A 181 2.21 -10.97 11.89
C GLU A 181 2.45 -10.89 10.38
N LEU A 182 3.28 -9.94 9.95
CA LEU A 182 3.57 -9.70 8.54
C LEU A 182 4.23 -10.92 7.85
N LYS A 183 4.99 -11.70 8.60
CA LYS A 183 5.62 -12.94 8.08
C LYS A 183 4.64 -13.99 7.55
N LYS A 184 3.35 -13.91 7.90
CA LYS A 184 2.30 -14.83 7.37
C LYS A 184 2.00 -14.60 5.89
N ILE A 185 2.49 -13.49 5.35
CA ILE A 185 2.29 -13.07 3.95
C ILE A 185 3.61 -12.60 3.31
N ASP A 186 4.75 -13.08 3.81
CA ASP A 186 6.08 -12.67 3.34
C ASP A 186 6.34 -13.02 1.86
N GLY A 187 5.69 -14.06 1.34
CA GLY A 187 5.71 -14.40 -0.09
C GLY A 187 5.05 -13.38 -1.01
N LEU A 188 4.37 -12.36 -0.48
CA LEU A 188 3.91 -11.21 -1.26
C LEU A 188 5.03 -10.20 -1.54
N PHE A 189 6.14 -10.23 -0.81
CA PHE A 189 7.25 -9.29 -0.96
C PHE A 189 8.30 -9.81 -1.93
N LEU A 190 8.66 -9.00 -2.92
CA LEU A 190 9.66 -9.38 -3.94
C LEU A 190 11.06 -9.55 -3.37
N ASN A 191 11.38 -8.81 -2.35
CA ASN A 191 12.69 -8.83 -1.72
C ASN A 191 12.55 -8.52 -0.24
N PRO A 192 12.15 -9.51 0.58
CA PRO A 192 11.95 -9.31 2.03
C PRO A 192 13.17 -8.71 2.72
N ALA A 193 14.39 -8.94 2.19
CA ALA A 193 15.62 -8.36 2.73
C ALA A 193 15.79 -6.85 2.42
N LYS A 194 15.00 -6.29 1.50
CA LYS A 194 15.02 -4.86 1.14
C LYS A 194 13.82 -4.10 1.66
N GLU A 195 12.78 -4.80 2.12
CA GLU A 195 11.69 -4.16 2.85
C GLU A 195 12.22 -3.64 4.18
N PRO A 196 11.59 -2.62 4.76
CA PRO A 196 11.96 -2.17 6.08
C PRO A 196 11.86 -3.33 7.08
N TYR A 197 13.00 -3.92 7.41
CA TYR A 197 13.14 -5.15 8.23
C TYR A 197 12.52 -5.01 9.63
N PHE A 198 12.25 -3.78 10.05
CA PHE A 198 11.63 -3.49 11.33
C PHE A 198 10.11 -3.63 11.34
N LEU A 199 9.46 -3.73 10.17
CA LEU A 199 7.99 -3.90 10.09
C LEU A 199 7.64 -5.35 10.42
N THR A 200 6.96 -5.55 11.53
CA THR A 200 6.64 -6.89 12.04
C THR A 200 5.16 -7.25 11.95
N ARG A 201 4.29 -6.24 11.90
CA ARG A 201 2.82 -6.40 11.85
C ARG A 201 2.26 -5.85 10.54
N LEU A 202 1.13 -6.38 10.12
CA LEU A 202 0.42 -5.86 8.95
C LEU A 202 0.08 -4.38 9.11
N TYR A 203 -0.32 -3.95 10.32
CA TYR A 203 -0.58 -2.55 10.64
C TYR A 203 0.62 -1.65 10.32
N ASP A 204 1.80 -2.02 10.78
CA ASP A 204 3.05 -1.26 10.58
C ASP A 204 3.33 -1.05 9.09
N PHE A 205 3.17 -2.11 8.32
CA PHE A 205 3.34 -2.08 6.87
C PHE A 205 2.31 -1.19 6.16
N LEU A 206 1.03 -1.29 6.55
CA LEU A 206 -0.04 -0.49 5.94
C LEU A 206 0.11 1.00 6.27
N VAL A 207 0.44 1.34 7.53
CA VAL A 207 0.72 2.72 7.94
C VAL A 207 1.97 3.26 7.25
N PHE A 208 3.03 2.47 7.14
CA PHE A 208 4.24 2.85 6.40
C PHE A 208 3.90 3.23 4.96
N ARG A 209 3.11 2.44 4.25
CA ARG A 209 2.68 2.76 2.88
C ARG A 209 1.85 4.04 2.80
N ALA A 210 0.90 4.21 3.71
CA ALA A 210 0.05 5.40 3.76
C ALA A 210 0.87 6.67 4.06
N THR A 211 1.77 6.62 5.06
CA THR A 211 2.65 7.74 5.39
C THR A 211 3.58 8.07 4.24
N GLN A 212 4.18 7.07 3.59
CA GLN A 212 5.02 7.29 2.40
C GLN A 212 4.27 8.05 1.30
N TYR A 213 3.02 7.69 1.02
CA TYR A 213 2.23 8.42 0.04
C TYR A 213 2.04 9.89 0.43
N PHE A 214 1.51 10.17 1.62
CA PHE A 214 1.19 11.54 2.04
C PHE A 214 2.41 12.40 2.32
N THR A 215 3.59 11.82 2.58
CA THR A 215 4.84 12.57 2.81
C THR A 215 5.60 12.86 1.52
N THR A 216 5.43 12.03 0.48
CA THR A 216 6.19 12.15 -0.77
C THR A 216 5.40 12.78 -1.91
N GLN A 217 4.07 12.71 -1.86
CA GLN A 217 3.20 13.32 -2.85
C GLN A 217 2.74 14.69 -2.38
N GLN A 218 2.53 15.58 -3.35
CA GLN A 218 1.85 16.86 -3.11
C GLN A 218 0.46 16.79 -3.71
N SER A 219 -0.55 17.30 -2.98
CA SER A 219 -1.88 17.45 -3.53
C SER A 219 -1.83 18.35 -4.78
N ARG A 220 -2.56 17.95 -5.81
CA ARG A 220 -2.69 18.69 -7.06
C ARG A 220 -3.89 19.65 -7.04
N LEU A 221 -4.68 19.59 -5.98
CA LEU A 221 -5.79 20.50 -5.78
C LEU A 221 -5.29 21.91 -5.51
N ILE A 222 -6.06 22.88 -5.95
CA ILE A 222 -5.87 24.29 -5.54
C ILE A 222 -6.12 24.35 -4.04
N LYS A 223 -5.21 24.99 -3.31
CA LYS A 223 -5.37 25.13 -1.87
C LYS A 223 -6.59 26.01 -1.57
N PRO A 224 -7.50 25.57 -0.66
CA PRO A 224 -8.61 26.39 -0.23
C PRO A 224 -8.13 27.60 0.59
N ASP A 225 -9.02 28.59 0.80
CA ASP A 225 -8.71 29.80 1.57
C ASP A 225 -8.31 29.49 3.01
N ASP A 226 -8.86 28.41 3.60
CA ASP A 226 -8.56 27.88 4.92
C ASP A 226 -7.50 26.77 4.92
N ALA A 227 -6.63 26.74 3.91
CA ALA A 227 -5.60 25.72 3.74
C ALA A 227 -4.78 25.50 5.02
N PHE A 228 -4.49 24.23 5.29
CA PHE A 228 -3.63 23.86 6.40
C PHE A 228 -2.17 24.23 6.13
N TYR A 229 -1.61 25.05 6.99
CA TYR A 229 -0.18 25.34 7.05
C TYR A 229 0.39 24.93 8.40
N LEU A 230 1.44 24.13 8.39
CA LEU A 230 2.10 23.69 9.62
C LEU A 230 2.94 24.85 10.19
N GLN A 231 2.43 25.49 11.24
CA GLN A 231 3.09 26.63 11.93
C GLN A 231 3.39 26.30 13.40
N ASN A 232 2.85 25.21 13.92
CA ASN A 232 3.02 24.84 15.33
C ASN A 232 4.40 24.19 15.53
N THR A 233 5.33 24.93 16.15
CA THR A 233 6.70 24.47 16.47
C THR A 233 6.71 23.27 17.43
N ALA A 234 5.65 23.10 18.27
CA ALA A 234 5.50 21.93 19.13
C ALA A 234 5.45 20.62 18.33
N SER A 235 5.19 20.67 17.02
CA SER A 235 5.25 19.49 16.15
C SER A 235 6.66 18.89 16.02
N LEU A 236 7.72 19.65 16.32
CA LEU A 236 9.12 19.19 16.44
C LEU A 236 9.51 18.75 17.86
N SER A 237 8.64 18.97 18.84
CA SER A 237 8.91 18.60 20.24
C SER A 237 8.91 17.09 20.46
N SER A 238 9.06 16.68 21.71
CA SER A 238 9.02 15.27 22.11
C SER A 238 7.79 14.54 21.59
N LEU A 239 7.90 13.24 21.44
CA LEU A 239 6.78 12.35 21.09
C LEU A 239 5.53 12.63 21.91
N GLU A 240 5.68 12.73 23.25
CA GLU A 240 4.55 12.97 24.16
C GLU A 240 3.84 14.30 23.88
N THR A 241 4.56 15.34 23.49
CA THR A 241 3.95 16.60 23.06
C THR A 241 3.23 16.45 21.74
N PHE A 242 3.89 15.81 20.76
CA PHE A 242 3.37 15.69 19.40
C PHE A 242 2.05 14.92 19.31
N ILE A 243 1.94 13.78 20.00
CA ILE A 243 0.73 12.94 19.93
C ILE A 243 -0.53 13.61 20.49
N HIS A 244 -0.39 14.70 21.24
CA HIS A 244 -1.50 15.48 21.83
C HIS A 244 -1.84 16.76 21.05
N ILE A 245 -1.15 17.08 19.96
CA ILE A 245 -1.47 18.25 19.13
C ILE A 245 -2.79 17.99 18.38
N ASP A 246 -3.71 18.96 18.46
CA ASP A 246 -4.97 18.88 17.70
C ASP A 246 -4.77 19.35 16.25
N PHE A 247 -4.81 18.42 15.31
CA PHE A 247 -4.84 18.67 13.87
C PHE A 247 -6.24 18.51 13.27
N SER A 248 -7.30 18.30 14.06
CA SER A 248 -8.65 17.98 13.58
C SER A 248 -9.34 19.13 12.86
N ARG A 249 -9.04 20.38 13.23
CA ARG A 249 -9.69 21.60 12.73
C ARG A 249 -9.14 22.15 11.44
N ALA A 250 -8.19 21.47 10.83
CA ALA A 250 -7.53 21.92 9.63
C ALA A 250 -8.18 21.37 8.35
N ASP A 251 -7.81 21.94 7.22
CA ASP A 251 -8.15 21.50 5.87
C ASP A 251 -8.04 19.97 5.70
N SER A 252 -9.16 19.31 5.46
CA SER A 252 -9.24 17.85 5.31
C SER A 252 -8.59 17.33 4.03
N THR A 253 -8.34 18.19 3.05
CA THR A 253 -7.69 17.83 1.79
C THR A 253 -6.17 17.80 1.92
N SER A 254 -5.61 18.47 2.93
CA SER A 254 -4.15 18.59 3.13
C SER A 254 -3.46 17.25 3.37
N PHE A 255 -2.53 16.91 2.48
CA PHE A 255 -1.67 15.72 2.62
C PHE A 255 -0.73 15.85 3.82
N VAL A 256 -0.23 17.06 4.12
CA VAL A 256 0.58 17.32 5.32
C VAL A 256 -0.20 16.95 6.58
N ARG A 257 -1.45 17.42 6.70
CA ARG A 257 -2.31 17.07 7.83
C ARG A 257 -2.57 15.57 7.92
N LYS A 258 -2.88 14.91 6.78
CA LYS A 258 -3.12 13.45 6.72
C LYS A 258 -1.90 12.66 7.19
N ALA A 259 -0.69 13.06 6.79
CA ALA A 259 0.55 12.46 7.26
C ALA A 259 0.74 12.63 8.78
N LEU A 260 0.49 13.83 9.31
CA LEU A 260 0.61 14.10 10.76
C LEU A 260 -0.34 13.23 11.59
N LEU A 261 -1.58 13.04 11.14
CA LEU A 261 -2.55 12.16 11.81
C LEU A 261 -2.09 10.70 11.83
N LEU A 262 -1.54 10.20 10.71
CA LEU A 262 -0.99 8.84 10.65
C LEU A 262 0.23 8.69 11.57
N PHE A 263 1.13 9.68 11.61
CA PHE A 263 2.23 9.68 12.57
C PHE A 263 1.75 9.66 14.02
N GLN A 264 0.74 10.46 14.38
CA GLN A 264 0.17 10.43 15.71
C GLN A 264 -0.39 9.05 16.06
N GLU A 265 -1.12 8.43 15.13
CA GLU A 265 -1.72 7.11 15.38
C GLU A 265 -0.66 6.02 15.59
N VAL A 266 0.34 5.93 14.69
CA VAL A 266 1.38 4.89 14.79
C VAL A 266 2.28 5.10 16.00
N LEU A 267 2.67 6.33 16.30
CA LEU A 267 3.50 6.66 17.46
C LEU A 267 2.77 6.40 18.77
N THR A 268 1.47 6.72 18.84
CA THR A 268 0.63 6.40 20.02
C THR A 268 0.53 4.89 20.22
N PHE A 269 0.41 4.12 19.14
CA PHE A 269 0.33 2.66 19.24
C PHE A 269 1.62 2.04 19.75
N HIS A 270 2.79 2.49 19.26
CA HIS A 270 4.10 1.90 19.59
C HIS A 270 4.77 2.48 20.85
N ARG A 271 4.24 3.54 21.45
CA ARG A 271 4.90 4.25 22.56
C ARG A 271 5.26 3.39 23.78
N LEU A 272 4.57 2.27 23.97
CA LEU A 272 4.78 1.35 25.10
C LEU A 272 5.38 0.00 24.66
N ASP A 273 5.79 -0.14 23.43
CA ASP A 273 6.41 -1.37 22.94
C ASP A 273 7.78 -1.57 23.64
N LYS A 274 8.10 -2.82 23.98
CA LYS A 274 9.40 -3.16 24.59
C LYS A 274 10.56 -2.95 23.64
N ASP A 275 10.35 -3.21 22.35
CA ASP A 275 11.31 -2.93 21.29
C ASP A 275 10.94 -1.58 20.66
N PRO A 276 11.74 -0.53 20.84
CA PRO A 276 11.45 0.79 20.34
C PRO A 276 11.79 0.99 18.85
N THR A 277 12.25 -0.03 18.14
CA THR A 277 12.78 0.10 16.77
C THR A 277 11.76 0.75 15.82
N ILE A 278 10.52 0.29 15.82
CA ILE A 278 9.44 0.84 14.97
C ILE A 278 9.13 2.28 15.39
N LEU A 279 9.01 2.52 16.70
CA LEU A 279 8.76 3.85 17.26
C LEU A 279 9.82 4.86 16.82
N ILE A 280 11.09 4.52 16.96
CA ILE A 280 12.23 5.38 16.62
C ILE A 280 12.22 5.70 15.12
N ASP A 281 11.95 4.73 14.26
CA ASP A 281 11.97 4.96 12.82
C ASP A 281 10.81 5.86 12.38
N PHE A 282 9.58 5.62 12.86
CA PHE A 282 8.46 6.51 12.56
C PHE A 282 8.62 7.91 13.17
N ASP A 283 9.18 8.03 14.37
CA ASP A 283 9.43 9.35 14.98
C ASP A 283 10.51 10.12 14.22
N ARG A 284 11.58 9.45 13.76
CA ARG A 284 12.57 10.03 12.86
C ARG A 284 11.94 10.52 11.56
N GLN A 285 11.05 9.72 10.94
CA GLN A 285 10.35 10.12 9.72
C GLN A 285 9.44 11.33 9.99
N ARG A 286 8.72 11.34 11.12
CA ARG A 286 7.89 12.47 11.56
C ARG A 286 8.72 13.74 11.70
N LEU A 287 9.86 13.70 12.41
CA LEU A 287 10.73 14.86 12.64
C LEU A 287 11.22 15.43 11.32
N LEU A 288 11.71 14.60 10.41
CA LEU A 288 12.18 15.04 9.09
C LEU A 288 11.04 15.67 8.27
N PHE A 289 9.87 15.04 8.26
CA PHE A 289 8.71 15.55 7.54
C PHE A 289 8.20 16.87 8.11
N VAL A 290 8.08 16.99 9.43
CA VAL A 290 7.67 18.22 10.11
C VAL A 290 8.65 19.33 9.82
N HIS A 291 9.97 19.09 9.93
CA HIS A 291 11.00 20.08 9.64
C HIS A 291 10.91 20.59 8.19
N GLN A 292 10.66 19.71 7.22
CA GLN A 292 10.51 20.10 5.82
C GLN A 292 9.28 20.99 5.58
N ASN A 293 8.18 20.75 6.30
CA ASN A 293 6.88 21.38 6.06
C ASN A 293 6.56 22.52 7.03
N LEU A 294 7.32 22.67 8.13
CA LEU A 294 7.12 23.71 9.13
C LEU A 294 7.45 25.08 8.56
N ILE A 295 6.49 26.00 8.64
CA ILE A 295 6.66 27.40 8.26
C ILE A 295 7.11 28.19 9.50
N TYR A 296 8.41 28.20 9.75
CA TYR A 296 9.04 28.92 10.86
C TYR A 296 10.46 29.32 10.47
N ALA A 297 10.81 30.59 10.68
CA ALA A 297 12.07 31.17 10.20
C ALA A 297 13.32 30.52 10.83
N GLU A 298 13.21 30.10 12.09
CA GLU A 298 14.34 29.56 12.89
C GLU A 298 14.20 28.04 13.10
N LYS A 299 13.52 27.32 12.21
CA LYS A 299 13.24 25.86 12.36
C LYS A 299 14.51 25.01 12.46
N ASP A 300 15.61 25.45 11.86
CA ASP A 300 16.88 24.70 11.89
C ASP A 300 17.55 24.70 13.27
N ILE A 301 17.12 25.58 14.18
CA ILE A 301 17.59 25.60 15.58
C ILE A 301 16.78 24.61 16.45
N LEU A 302 15.63 24.15 15.95
CA LEU A 302 14.71 23.30 16.71
C LEU A 302 14.99 21.78 16.53
N LEU A 303 15.85 21.38 15.60
CA LEU A 303 16.33 20.01 15.41
C LEU A 303 17.62 19.78 16.20
#